data_011cd5ec060c7e25fa342855167ec103
#
_entry.id   011cd5ec060c7e25fa342855167ec103
#
_cell.length_a   1.000
_cell.length_b   1.000
_cell.length_c   1.000
_cell.angle_alpha   90.00
_cell.angle_beta   90.00
_cell.angle_gamma   90.00
#
_symmetry.space_group_name_H-M   'P 1'
#
loop_
_entity.id
_entity.type
_entity.pdbx_description
1 polymer ?
#
loop_
_entity_poly.entity_id
_entity_poly.type
_entity_poly.pdbx_seq_one_letter_code
_entity_poly.pdbx_strand_id
1 'polypeptide(L)'
;PVAEVAQVPEERGIRQTISIDENGVIYLGARPMAPDRLTAAIRNALENDPRTKVYLRADARATHRHVQEVMRATAAAGLNNLIFATNQE
;
A
#
# COMPACT_ATOMS: atom_id res chain seq x y z
N PRO A 1 12.16 2.12 33.80
CA PRO A 1 11.94 1.89 33.19
C PRO A 1 11.72 1.52 32.24
N VAL A 2 11.67 1.71 32.27
CA VAL A 2 11.48 1.37 31.47
C VAL A 2 11.11 0.88 30.59
N ALA A 3 10.93 0.82 30.68
CA ALA A 3 10.69 0.29 29.92
C ALA A 3 10.46 0.37 28.88
N GLU A 4 10.44 0.63 28.70
CA GLU A 4 10.22 0.58 27.78
C GLU A 4 10.23 0.23 26.87
N VAL A 5 10.29 0.14 26.89
CA VAL A 5 10.38 -0.28 26.03
C VAL A 5 10.10 -0.87 25.30
N ALA A 6 9.97 -0.95 25.46
CA ALA A 6 9.82 -1.65 24.82
C ALA A 6 9.24 -1.97 23.84
N GLN A 7 8.84 -1.99 23.49
CA GLN A 7 8.35 -2.37 22.45
C GLN A 7 8.74 -2.21 21.34
N VAL A 8 9.24 -2.54 21.19
CA VAL A 8 9.54 -2.35 20.11
C VAL A 8 8.97 -2.82 18.99
N PRO A 9 8.32 -2.25 18.22
CA PRO A 9 7.62 -2.77 17.11
C PRO A 9 8.54 -3.21 16.05
N GLU A 10 8.16 -4.22 15.40
CA GLU A 10 8.89 -4.69 14.28
C GLU A 10 8.75 -3.80 13.10
N GLU A 11 7.67 -3.04 13.04
CA GLU A 11 7.46 -2.18 11.89
C GLU A 11 8.08 -0.86 12.13
N ARG A 12 9.19 -0.64 11.49
CA ARG A 12 9.92 0.58 11.66
C ARG A 12 9.70 1.56 10.55
N GLY A 13 9.27 1.12 9.41
CA GLY A 13 9.09 2.00 8.28
C GLY A 13 7.73 2.65 8.28
N ILE A 14 7.48 3.43 7.25
CA ILE A 14 6.21 4.09 7.05
C ILE A 14 5.25 3.10 6.42
N ARG A 15 4.01 3.16 6.86
CA ARG A 15 2.98 2.32 6.29
C ARG A 15 2.17 3.12 5.29
N GLN A 16 2.00 2.57 4.10
CA GLN A 16 1.17 3.14 3.07
C GLN A 16 0.03 2.17 2.78
N THR A 17 -1.17 2.67 2.65
CA THR A 17 -2.32 1.83 2.36
C THR A 17 -2.92 2.23 1.03
N ILE A 18 -3.04 1.27 0.14
CA ILE A 18 -3.69 1.45 -1.15
C ILE A 18 -5.06 0.79 -1.05
N SER A 19 -6.10 1.49 -1.49
CA SER A 19 -7.45 0.95 -1.49
C SER A 19 -8.02 1.00 -2.87
N ILE A 20 -8.86 0.03 -3.20
CA ILE A 20 -9.62 0.02 -4.46
C ILE A 20 -11.07 -0.05 -4.06
N ASP A 21 -11.86 0.92 -4.51
CA ASP A 21 -13.27 0.93 -4.15
C ASP A 21 -14.09 0.10 -5.14
N GLU A 22 -15.39 0.09 -4.91
CA GLU A 22 -16.29 -0.75 -5.72
C GLU A 22 -16.32 -0.34 -7.17
N ASN A 23 -15.93 0.90 -7.47
CA ASN A 23 -15.91 1.39 -8.85
C ASN A 23 -14.54 1.26 -9.48
N GLY A 24 -13.59 0.68 -8.77
CA GLY A 24 -12.25 0.51 -9.29
C GLY A 24 -11.35 1.70 -9.13
N VAL A 25 -11.77 2.69 -8.35
CA VAL A 25 -10.93 3.85 -8.11
C VAL A 25 -9.87 3.49 -7.09
N ILE A 26 -8.64 3.86 -7.40
CA ILE A 26 -7.49 3.56 -6.57
C ILE A 26 -7.19 4.76 -5.68
N TYR A 27 -6.98 4.49 -4.40
CA TYR A 27 -6.65 5.53 -3.43
C TYR A 27 -5.33 5.17 -2.76
N LEU A 28 -4.50 6.17 -2.54
CA LEU A 28 -3.36 6.03 -1.65
C LEU A 28 -3.70 6.85 -0.41
N GLY A 29 -3.91 6.13 0.70
CA GLY A 29 -4.51 6.78 1.85
C GLY A 29 -5.90 7.24 1.49
N ALA A 30 -6.15 8.52 1.60
CA ALA A 30 -7.46 9.09 1.28
C ALA A 30 -7.50 9.75 -0.10
N ARG A 31 -6.42 9.67 -0.87
CA ARG A 31 -6.32 10.42 -2.11
C ARG A 31 -6.48 9.51 -3.32
N PRO A 32 -7.43 9.81 -4.19
CA PRO A 32 -7.55 9.01 -5.41
C PRO A 32 -6.40 9.33 -6.35
N MET A 33 -5.93 8.32 -7.08
CA MET A 33 -4.89 8.55 -8.05
C MET A 33 -4.88 7.49 -9.13
N ALA A 34 -4.40 7.91 -10.30
CA ALA A 34 -4.24 7.01 -11.41
C ALA A 34 -3.05 6.09 -11.17
N PRO A 35 -2.99 4.96 -11.89
CA PRO A 35 -1.90 4.00 -11.66
C PRO A 35 -0.51 4.58 -11.83
N ASP A 36 -0.29 5.45 -12.81
CA ASP A 36 1.06 6.00 -12.99
C ASP A 36 1.43 6.95 -11.86
N ARG A 37 0.45 7.65 -11.31
CA ARG A 37 0.72 8.48 -10.14
C ARG A 37 1.01 7.63 -8.93
N LEU A 38 0.32 6.50 -8.82
CA LEU A 38 0.58 5.57 -7.74
C LEU A 38 2.01 5.07 -7.80
N THR A 39 2.48 4.72 -9.01
CA THR A 39 3.86 4.26 -9.19
C THR A 39 4.84 5.30 -8.68
N ALA A 40 4.64 6.56 -9.08
CA ALA A 40 5.55 7.63 -8.66
C ALA A 40 5.52 7.83 -7.15
N ALA A 41 4.33 7.78 -6.56
CA ALA A 41 4.20 7.99 -5.12
C ALA A 41 4.86 6.88 -4.32
N ILE A 42 4.67 5.63 -4.75
CA ILE A 42 5.27 4.51 -4.04
C ILE A 42 6.79 4.51 -4.22
N ARG A 43 7.26 4.83 -5.43
CA ARG A 43 8.71 4.91 -5.64
C ARG A 43 9.32 5.96 -4.72
N ASN A 44 8.66 7.10 -4.61
CA ASN A 44 9.15 8.17 -3.76
C ASN A 44 9.17 7.74 -2.29
N ALA A 45 8.12 7.04 -1.85
CA ALA A 45 8.05 6.57 -0.48
C ALA A 45 9.18 5.59 -0.18
N LEU A 46 9.46 4.69 -1.13
CA LEU A 46 10.53 3.70 -0.93
C LEU A 46 11.90 4.36 -0.94
N GLU A 47 12.07 5.41 -1.73
CA GLU A 47 13.34 6.13 -1.73
C GLU A 47 13.56 6.86 -0.43
N ASN A 48 12.50 7.38 0.15
CA ASN A 48 12.62 8.06 1.44
C ASN A 48 12.85 7.08 2.57
N ASP A 49 12.24 5.92 2.50
CA ASP A 49 12.41 4.90 3.53
C ASP A 49 12.22 3.52 2.90
N PRO A 50 13.32 2.80 2.68
CA PRO A 50 13.21 1.47 2.06
C PRO A 50 12.43 0.46 2.90
N ARG A 51 12.17 0.77 4.16
CA ARG A 51 11.39 -0.11 5.01
C ARG A 51 9.89 0.12 4.90
N THR A 52 9.48 1.01 4.01
CA THR A 52 8.07 1.31 3.81
C THR A 52 7.31 0.03 3.50
N LYS A 53 6.20 -0.15 4.20
CA LYS A 53 5.31 -1.29 3.97
C LYS A 53 4.07 -0.80 3.26
N VAL A 54 3.66 -1.55 2.25
CA VAL A 54 2.53 -1.15 1.42
C VAL A 54 1.46 -2.22 1.50
N TYR A 55 0.28 -1.79 1.86
CA TYR A 55 -0.87 -2.67 2.05
C TYR A 55 -1.90 -2.38 0.97
N LEU A 56 -2.55 -3.41 0.48
CA LEU A 56 -3.63 -3.27 -0.49
C LEU A 56 -4.92 -3.80 0.12
N ARG A 57 -5.95 -2.96 0.06
CA ARG A 57 -7.29 -3.35 0.50
C ARG A 57 -8.23 -3.11 -0.68
N ALA A 58 -8.85 -4.17 -1.13
CA ALA A 58 -9.76 -4.06 -2.27
C ALA A 58 -11.17 -4.35 -1.82
N ASP A 59 -12.10 -3.52 -2.28
CA ASP A 59 -13.50 -3.80 -2.06
C ASP A 59 -13.83 -5.13 -2.74
N ALA A 60 -14.71 -5.91 -2.12
CA ALA A 60 -15.05 -7.22 -2.65
C ALA A 60 -15.62 -7.13 -4.05
N ARG A 61 -16.16 -5.98 -4.42
CA ARG A 61 -16.74 -5.78 -5.76
C ARG A 61 -15.75 -5.25 -6.78
N ALA A 62 -14.53 -4.94 -6.35
CA ALA A 62 -13.50 -4.50 -7.29
C ALA A 62 -13.13 -5.68 -8.18
N THR A 63 -12.89 -5.40 -9.44
CA THR A 63 -12.55 -6.48 -10.37
C THR A 63 -11.09 -6.88 -10.23
N HIS A 64 -10.83 -8.10 -10.65
CA HIS A 64 -9.48 -8.61 -10.65
C HIS A 64 -8.53 -7.74 -11.46
N ARG A 65 -9.03 -7.18 -12.56
CA ARG A 65 -8.20 -6.31 -13.39
C ARG A 65 -7.70 -5.11 -12.63
N HIS A 66 -8.54 -4.53 -11.78
CA HIS A 66 -8.10 -3.37 -11.00
C HIS A 66 -7.03 -3.75 -9.99
N VAL A 67 -7.16 -4.94 -9.39
CA VAL A 67 -6.12 -5.41 -8.48
C VAL A 67 -4.81 -5.61 -9.22
N GLN A 68 -4.88 -6.17 -10.43
CA GLN A 68 -3.67 -6.37 -11.22
C GLN A 68 -3.03 -5.06 -11.62
N GLU A 69 -3.83 -4.03 -11.87
CA GLU A 69 -3.27 -2.70 -12.17
C GLU A 69 -2.45 -2.18 -11.01
N VAL A 70 -2.95 -2.34 -9.80
CA VAL A 70 -2.21 -1.90 -8.62
C VAL A 70 -0.94 -2.72 -8.47
N MET A 71 -1.03 -4.02 -8.68
CA MET A 71 0.14 -4.88 -8.57
C MET A 71 1.23 -4.46 -9.56
N ARG A 72 0.83 -4.16 -10.79
CA ARG A 72 1.81 -3.72 -11.79
C ARG A 72 2.38 -2.36 -11.44
N ALA A 73 1.54 -1.45 -10.96
CA ALA A 73 2.00 -0.11 -10.63
C ALA A 73 3.01 -0.14 -9.48
N THR A 74 2.74 -0.96 -8.46
CA THR A 74 3.65 -1.03 -7.33
C THR A 74 4.92 -1.78 -7.67
N ALA A 75 4.84 -2.80 -8.51
CA ALA A 75 6.03 -3.50 -8.97
C ALA A 75 6.93 -2.56 -9.77
N ALA A 76 6.32 -1.72 -10.61
CA ALA A 76 7.09 -0.75 -11.39
C ALA A 76 7.78 0.26 -10.49
N ALA A 77 7.25 0.50 -9.31
CA ALA A 77 7.87 1.42 -8.35
C ALA A 77 9.03 0.79 -7.60
N GLY A 78 9.24 -0.51 -7.75
CA GLY A 78 10.32 -1.21 -7.08
C GLY A 78 9.90 -1.89 -5.79
N LEU A 79 8.61 -2.00 -5.55
CA LEU A 79 8.13 -2.65 -4.34
C LEU A 79 8.27 -4.16 -4.48
N ASN A 80 8.88 -4.80 -3.49
CA ASN A 80 9.06 -6.25 -3.50
C ASN A 80 7.89 -6.99 -2.89
N ASN A 81 7.22 -6.36 -1.95
CA ASN A 81 6.22 -7.04 -1.15
C ASN A 81 4.99 -6.18 -0.99
N LEU A 82 3.94 -6.54 -1.69
CA LEU A 82 2.65 -5.91 -1.51
C LEU A 82 1.84 -6.80 -0.57
N ILE A 83 1.42 -6.23 0.55
CA ILE A 83 0.73 -7.00 1.57
C ILE A 83 -0.76 -6.84 1.37
N PHE A 84 -1.45 -7.97 1.18
CA PHE A 84 -2.89 -7.94 1.02
C PHE A 84 -3.54 -7.93 2.38
N ALA A 85 -4.38 -6.93 2.62
CA ALA A 85 -5.14 -6.83 3.84
C ALA A 85 -6.56 -7.22 3.53
N THR A 86 -7.04 -8.27 4.15
CA THR A 86 -8.40 -8.70 3.90
C THR A 86 -9.33 -7.94 4.81
N ASN A 87 -10.50 -7.73 4.29
CA ASN A 87 -11.52 -7.06 5.02
C ASN A 87 -12.52 -8.09 5.47
N GLN A 88 -12.37 -8.54 6.67
CA GLN A 88 -13.22 -9.56 7.19
C GLN A 88 -14.47 -8.93 7.74
N GLU A 89 -15.58 -9.35 7.26
CA GLU A 89 -16.78 -8.75 7.75
C GLU A 89 -17.63 -9.69 8.41
#